data_97ee117c50834589e33cdd3607827ab4
#
_entry.id   97ee117c50834589e33cdd3607827ab4
#
_cell.length_a   1.000
_cell.length_b   1.000
_cell.length_c   1.000
_cell.angle_alpha   90.00
_cell.angle_beta   90.00
_cell.angle_gamma   90.00
#
_symmetry.space_group_name_H-M   'P 1'
#
loop_
_entity.id
_entity.type
_entity.pdbx_description
1 polymer ?
#
loop_
_entity_poly.entity_id
_entity_poly.type
_entity_poly.pdbx_seq_one_letter_code
_entity_poly.pdbx_strand_id
1 'polypeptide(L)'
;MTEEKADYEGVISRYYGDESVKCIIQLKVETKDADVVAEKVAQLPEIEDLFLVTGDADLIAKAGFENYNALKKFIVERLSKIDGVRDTKTLMVVTTFKERGKVRSEEQKT
;
A
#
# COMPACT_ATOMS: atom_id res chain seq x y z
N MET A 1 6.05 22.87 1.34
CA MET A 1 6.03 22.57 2.03
C MET A 1 6.71 21.47 2.84
N THR A 2 7.77 21.71 3.22
CA THR A 2 8.56 20.79 3.94
C THR A 2 7.97 20.50 5.30
N GLU A 3 7.32 21.51 5.91
CA GLU A 3 6.76 21.33 7.22
C GLU A 3 5.64 20.31 7.22
N GLU A 4 4.79 20.38 6.20
CA GLU A 4 3.72 19.44 6.07
C GLU A 4 4.25 18.03 5.85
N LYS A 5 5.30 17.91 5.03
CA LYS A 5 5.92 16.63 4.78
C LYS A 5 6.55 16.06 6.05
N ALA A 6 7.18 16.92 6.84
CA ALA A 6 7.77 16.46 8.09
C ALA A 6 6.72 15.98 9.07
N ASP A 7 5.59 16.67 9.15
CA ASP A 7 4.50 16.25 10.02
C ASP A 7 3.96 14.90 9.60
N TYR A 8 3.81 14.72 8.29
CA TYR A 8 3.30 13.46 7.76
C TYR A 8 4.24 12.31 8.09
N GLU A 9 5.53 12.51 7.90
CA GLU A 9 6.51 11.49 8.23
C GLU A 9 6.57 11.24 9.72
N GLY A 10 6.34 12.28 10.52
CA GLY A 10 6.31 12.12 11.97
C GLY A 10 5.16 11.27 12.43
N VAL A 11 4.01 11.40 11.78
CA VAL A 11 2.87 10.56 12.12
C VAL A 11 3.19 9.10 11.81
N ILE A 12 3.79 8.83 10.67
CA ILE A 12 4.14 7.47 10.29
C ILE A 12 5.15 6.89 11.28
N SER A 13 6.18 7.65 11.60
CA SER A 13 7.20 7.21 12.56
C SER A 13 6.60 6.90 13.92
N ARG A 14 5.64 7.73 14.35
CA ARG A 14 5.02 7.55 15.65
C ARG A 14 4.35 6.20 15.76
N TYR A 15 3.73 5.74 14.68
CA TYR A 15 2.99 4.49 14.70
C TYR A 15 3.84 3.28 14.31
N TYR A 16 4.93 3.50 13.57
CA TYR A 16 5.74 2.40 13.04
C TYR A 16 7.17 2.42 13.56
N GLY A 17 7.57 3.49 14.26
CA GLY A 17 8.90 3.56 14.84
C GLY A 17 10.00 3.50 13.81
N ASP A 18 9.78 4.07 12.65
CA ASP A 18 10.73 4.09 11.54
C ASP A 18 11.02 2.73 10.95
N GLU A 19 10.29 1.72 11.36
CA GLU A 19 10.59 0.39 10.86
C GLU A 19 9.66 0.00 9.75
N SER A 20 8.58 -0.67 10.02
CA SER A 20 7.75 -1.19 8.95
C SER A 20 6.55 -0.29 8.71
N VAL A 21 6.13 -0.25 7.45
CA VAL A 21 5.00 0.54 7.02
C VAL A 21 4.06 -0.39 6.27
N LYS A 22 2.78 -0.33 6.61
CA LYS A 22 1.77 -1.08 5.87
C LYS A 22 0.85 -0.13 5.16
N CYS A 23 0.40 -0.51 3.98
CA CYS A 23 -0.47 0.35 3.21
C CYS A 23 -1.46 -0.45 2.39
N ILE A 24 -2.50 0.25 1.97
CA ILE A 24 -3.50 -0.26 1.05
C ILE A 24 -3.33 0.54 -0.24
N ILE A 25 -3.11 -0.15 -1.34
CA ILE A 25 -2.90 0.51 -2.63
C ILE A 25 -4.07 0.22 -3.54
N GLN A 26 -4.70 1.28 -4.02
CA GLN A 26 -5.78 1.18 -4.99
C GLN A 26 -5.19 1.41 -6.36
N LEU A 27 -5.46 0.51 -7.30
CA LEU A 27 -4.93 0.62 -8.64
C LEU A 27 -6.07 0.72 -9.65
N LYS A 28 -5.89 1.60 -10.61
CA LYS A 28 -6.73 1.61 -11.79
C LYS A 28 -5.92 1.04 -12.93
N VAL A 29 -6.53 0.12 -13.67
CA VAL A 29 -5.84 -0.56 -14.76
C VAL A 29 -6.72 -0.57 -15.99
N GLU A 30 -6.12 -0.90 -17.14
CA GLU A 30 -6.90 -1.08 -18.36
C GLU A 30 -7.79 -2.30 -18.17
N THR A 31 -9.10 -2.12 -18.39
CA THR A 31 -10.06 -3.16 -18.11
C THR A 31 -9.75 -4.46 -18.86
N LYS A 32 -9.38 -4.34 -20.11
CA LYS A 32 -9.12 -5.53 -20.92
C LYS A 32 -7.85 -6.26 -20.50
N ASP A 33 -6.99 -5.59 -19.75
CA ASP A 33 -5.72 -6.17 -19.32
C ASP A 33 -5.71 -6.45 -17.83
N ALA A 34 -6.84 -6.36 -17.16
CA ALA A 34 -6.88 -6.42 -15.70
C ALA A 34 -6.25 -7.69 -15.15
N ASP A 35 -6.56 -8.84 -15.76
CA ASP A 35 -6.01 -10.10 -15.27
C ASP A 35 -4.50 -10.15 -15.45
N VAL A 36 -4.02 -9.70 -16.59
CA VAL A 36 -2.57 -9.72 -16.87
C VAL A 36 -1.83 -8.80 -15.91
N VAL A 37 -2.38 -7.60 -15.70
CA VAL A 37 -1.78 -6.65 -14.78
C VAL A 37 -1.79 -7.20 -13.37
N ALA A 38 -2.91 -7.79 -12.96
CA ALA A 38 -3.02 -8.36 -11.62
C ALA A 38 -1.97 -9.44 -11.39
N GLU A 39 -1.76 -10.29 -12.39
CA GLU A 39 -0.75 -11.34 -12.26
C GLU A 39 0.65 -10.77 -12.10
N LYS A 40 0.95 -9.69 -12.80
CA LYS A 40 2.26 -9.05 -12.68
C LYS A 40 2.43 -8.42 -11.30
N VAL A 41 1.41 -7.73 -10.84
CA VAL A 41 1.48 -7.09 -9.52
C VAL A 41 1.61 -8.15 -8.42
N ALA A 42 0.90 -9.26 -8.58
CA ALA A 42 0.93 -10.32 -7.58
C ALA A 42 2.31 -10.93 -7.41
N GLN A 43 3.18 -10.81 -8.40
CA GLN A 43 4.52 -11.36 -8.31
C GLN A 43 5.47 -10.52 -7.47
N LEU A 44 5.10 -9.28 -7.18
CA LEU A 44 5.98 -8.38 -6.43
C LEU A 44 6.03 -8.80 -4.96
N PRO A 45 7.23 -9.00 -4.41
CA PRO A 45 7.34 -9.53 -3.03
C PRO A 45 6.71 -8.64 -1.97
N GLU A 46 6.63 -7.35 -2.22
CA GLU A 46 6.06 -6.43 -1.25
C GLU A 46 4.54 -6.56 -1.14
N ILE A 47 3.90 -7.14 -2.15
CA ILE A 47 2.45 -7.29 -2.17
C ILE A 47 2.06 -8.53 -1.34
N GLU A 48 1.30 -8.29 -0.28
CA GLU A 48 0.85 -9.38 0.60
C GLU A 48 -0.48 -9.96 0.14
N ASP A 49 -1.38 -9.11 -0.31
CA ASP A 49 -2.69 -9.51 -0.78
C ASP A 49 -3.06 -8.66 -1.98
N LEU A 50 -3.82 -9.25 -2.89
CA LEU A 50 -4.25 -8.53 -4.08
C LEU A 50 -5.63 -9.02 -4.49
N PHE A 51 -6.54 -8.08 -4.73
CA PHE A 51 -7.92 -8.40 -5.06
C PHE A 51 -8.40 -7.60 -6.25
N LEU A 52 -9.14 -8.24 -7.13
CA LEU A 52 -9.88 -7.54 -8.18
C LEU A 52 -11.22 -7.15 -7.57
N VAL A 53 -11.56 -5.88 -7.69
CA VAL A 53 -12.76 -5.37 -7.00
C VAL A 53 -13.62 -4.60 -7.98
N THR A 54 -14.84 -4.31 -7.56
CA THR A 54 -15.71 -3.40 -8.29
C THR A 54 -15.71 -2.05 -7.57
N GLY A 55 -16.07 -0.99 -8.31
CA GLY A 55 -16.13 0.34 -7.74
C GLY A 55 -15.14 1.25 -8.43
N ASP A 56 -14.64 2.24 -7.69
CA ASP A 56 -13.76 3.25 -8.27
C ASP A 56 -12.39 2.70 -8.61
N ALA A 57 -11.93 1.72 -7.88
CA ALA A 57 -10.65 1.07 -8.16
C ALA A 57 -10.91 -0.26 -8.83
N ASP A 58 -9.89 -0.76 -9.53
CA ASP A 58 -9.98 -2.07 -10.17
C ASP A 58 -9.28 -3.13 -9.35
N LEU A 59 -8.17 -2.78 -8.73
CA LEU A 59 -7.41 -3.70 -7.89
C LEU A 59 -7.14 -3.03 -6.55
N ILE A 60 -7.16 -3.85 -5.50
CA ILE A 60 -6.80 -3.41 -4.15
C ILE A 60 -5.69 -4.32 -3.65
N ALA A 61 -4.60 -3.73 -3.22
CA ALA A 61 -3.45 -4.47 -2.73
C ALA A 61 -3.16 -4.09 -1.28
N LYS A 62 -2.71 -5.08 -0.51
CA LYS A 62 -2.10 -4.82 0.79
C LYS A 62 -0.61 -5.03 0.62
N ALA A 63 0.19 -4.12 1.13
CA ALA A 63 1.63 -4.18 0.95
C ALA A 63 2.36 -3.76 2.21
N GLY A 64 3.55 -4.31 2.41
CA GLY A 64 4.38 -3.98 3.55
C GLY A 64 5.77 -3.56 3.10
N PHE A 65 6.35 -2.61 3.83
CA PHE A 65 7.67 -2.07 3.50
C PHE A 65 8.47 -1.85 4.76
N GLU A 66 9.79 -1.87 4.62
CA GLU A 66 10.68 -1.67 5.77
C GLU A 66 10.55 -0.27 6.35
N ASN A 67 10.31 0.70 5.48
CA ASN A 67 10.17 2.07 5.91
C ASN A 67 9.46 2.86 4.83
N TYR A 68 9.22 4.14 5.10
CA TYR A 68 8.49 4.99 4.18
C TYR A 68 9.24 5.20 2.86
N ASN A 69 10.56 5.30 2.93
CA ASN A 69 11.34 5.48 1.70
C ASN A 69 11.22 4.28 0.77
N ALA A 70 11.21 3.08 1.34
CA ALA A 70 11.03 1.88 0.53
C ALA A 70 9.69 1.88 -0.16
N LEU A 71 8.63 2.31 0.55
CA LEU A 71 7.31 2.44 -0.06
C LEU A 71 7.33 3.42 -1.22
N LYS A 72 7.93 4.57 -1.00
CA LYS A 72 7.97 5.61 -2.02
C LYS A 72 8.70 5.13 -3.27
N LYS A 73 9.84 4.47 -3.09
CA LYS A 73 10.59 3.92 -4.20
C LYS A 73 9.78 2.88 -4.95
N PHE A 74 9.10 2.02 -4.23
CA PHE A 74 8.30 0.98 -4.84
C PHE A 74 7.21 1.58 -5.74
N ILE A 75 6.50 2.57 -5.24
CA ILE A 75 5.43 3.19 -6.02
C ILE A 75 5.98 3.87 -7.27
N VAL A 76 7.04 4.65 -7.11
CA VAL A 76 7.55 5.48 -8.19
C VAL A 76 8.33 4.66 -9.21
N GLU A 77 9.16 3.74 -8.75
CA GLU A 77 10.11 3.07 -9.63
C GLU A 77 9.65 1.72 -10.14
N ARG A 78 8.71 1.09 -9.46
CA ARG A 78 8.30 -0.26 -9.84
C ARG A 78 6.83 -0.35 -10.18
N LEU A 79 5.96 0.00 -9.26
CA LEU A 79 4.53 -0.22 -9.46
C LEU A 79 3.97 0.61 -10.61
N SER A 80 4.30 1.88 -10.63
CA SER A 80 3.75 2.78 -11.65
C SER A 80 4.30 2.49 -13.04
N LYS A 81 5.34 1.67 -13.14
CA LYS A 81 5.93 1.34 -14.45
C LYS A 81 5.45 0.03 -15.02
N ILE A 82 4.56 -0.64 -14.35
CA ILE A 82 3.97 -1.87 -14.88
C ILE A 82 2.97 -1.48 -15.95
N ASP A 83 3.13 -2.08 -17.14
CA ASP A 83 2.22 -1.81 -18.24
C ASP A 83 0.79 -2.12 -17.82
N GLY A 84 -0.12 -1.20 -18.15
CA GLY A 84 -1.52 -1.38 -17.83
C GLY A 84 -1.95 -0.70 -16.54
N VAL A 85 -1.03 -0.33 -15.67
CA VAL A 85 -1.37 0.44 -14.48
C VAL A 85 -1.53 1.90 -14.89
N ARG A 86 -2.74 2.43 -14.69
CA ARG A 86 -3.06 3.78 -15.10
C ARG A 86 -2.91 4.79 -13.96
N ASP A 87 -3.28 4.37 -12.77
CA ASP A 87 -3.26 5.27 -11.64
C ASP A 87 -3.16 4.47 -10.36
N THR A 88 -2.53 5.04 -9.34
CA THR A 88 -2.41 4.40 -8.04
C THR A 88 -2.75 5.40 -6.96
N LYS A 89 -3.35 4.90 -5.88
CA LYS A 89 -3.66 5.70 -4.71
C LYS A 89 -3.26 4.89 -3.50
N THR A 90 -2.38 5.45 -2.68
CA THR A 90 -1.82 4.74 -1.54
C THR A 90 -2.42 5.28 -0.25
N LEU A 91 -2.96 4.37 0.55
CA LEU A 91 -3.51 4.69 1.86
C LEU A 91 -2.61 4.08 2.91
N MET A 92 -2.05 4.92 3.76
CA MET A 92 -1.18 4.44 4.84
C MET A 92 -2.04 3.90 5.97
N VAL A 93 -1.70 2.71 6.47
CA VAL A 93 -2.38 2.15 7.63
C VAL A 93 -1.76 2.79 8.87
N VAL A 94 -2.57 3.52 9.61
CA VAL A 94 -2.11 4.21 10.80
C VAL A 94 -2.22 3.32 12.02
N THR A 95 -3.34 2.63 12.18
CA THR A 95 -3.59 1.75 13.31
C THR A 95 -4.41 0.57 12.83
N THR A 96 -4.04 -0.62 13.27
CA THR A 96 -4.77 -1.83 12.94
C THR A 96 -5.61 -2.24 14.14
N PHE A 97 -6.92 -2.28 13.95
CA PHE A 97 -7.83 -2.70 15.03
C PHE A 97 -8.21 -4.16 14.93
N LYS A 98 -8.18 -4.70 13.73
CA LYS A 98 -8.54 -6.09 13.50
C LYS A 98 -7.84 -6.57 12.25
N GLU A 99 -7.30 -7.77 12.30
CA GLU A 99 -6.58 -8.32 11.17
C GLU A 99 -6.78 -9.83 11.13
N ARG A 100 -7.15 -10.34 9.96
CA ARG A 100 -7.38 -11.77 9.76
C ARG A 100 -8.35 -12.33 10.79
N GLY A 101 -9.39 -11.55 11.10
CA GLY A 101 -10.41 -11.96 12.04
C GLY A 101 -10.05 -11.80 13.50
N LYS A 102 -8.86 -11.29 13.82
CA LYS A 102 -8.41 -11.15 15.20
C LYS A 102 -8.39 -9.69 15.60
N VAL A 103 -9.01 -9.39 16.73
CA VAL A 103 -9.02 -8.06 17.30
C VAL A 103 -7.65 -7.78 17.91
N ARG A 104 -7.08 -6.61 17.63
CA ARG A 104 -5.80 -6.21 18.17
C ARG A 104 -5.96 -5.50 19.48
N SER A 105 -5.15 -5.88 20.47
CA SER A 105 -5.16 -5.18 21.74
C SER A 105 -4.46 -3.82 21.59
N GLU A 106 -4.64 -2.98 22.60
CA GLU A 106 -4.02 -1.66 22.59
C GLU A 106 -2.51 -1.76 22.41
N GLU A 107 -1.90 -2.71 23.07
CA GLU A 107 -0.45 -2.88 23.01
C GLU A 107 0.02 -3.32 21.64
N GLN A 108 -0.79 -4.10 20.97
CA GLN A 108 -0.41 -4.61 19.64
C GLN A 108 -0.61 -3.57 18.55
N LYS A 109 -1.40 -2.53 18.81
CA LYS A 109 -1.64 -1.51 17.81
C LYS A 109 -0.47 -0.56 17.67
N THR A 110 0.31 -0.41 18.69
CA THR A 110 1.45 0.47 18.68
C THR A 110 2.73 -0.32 18.78
#